data_809114db0a3be82c4c94859616ee9c6b
#
_entry.id   809114db0a3be82c4c94859616ee9c6b
#
_cell.length_a   1.000
_cell.length_b   1.000
_cell.length_c   1.000
_cell.angle_alpha   90.00
_cell.angle_beta   90.00
_cell.angle_gamma   90.00
#
_symmetry.space_group_name_H-M   'P 1'
#
loop_
_entity.id
_entity.type
_entity.pdbx_description
1 polymer ?
#
loop_
_entity_poly.entity_id
_entity_poly.type
_entity_poly.pdbx_seq_one_letter_code
_entity_poly.pdbx_strand_id
1 'polypeptide(L)'
;MKFDKDTAEVFVPDKISETQALERTTHLAVGAHQDDLEIMAVDGILKSFQKKDKWFCGVVITDGSGSPRDDLYKNYTDEMMKEVRRKEQKKAAVVGEYGAMIFLDYSSAEVKDASNRGPYEDLRSILKKMHPDVIYTHNLADKHDTHVASSLRLIEAIRSLPDNRRPQKIYGCEVWRDLDWLTDEDKTAFDISGHPNLQVSLVGIFDSQICGGKRYDLATIGRRRANATYFASHSTDIATAMIFAMDLTPLIKNMEMDIDRFIQEYIDRFKQDVADRIKRLGSAKK
;
A
#
# COMPACT_ATOMS: atom_id res chain seq x y z
N MET A 1 -14.66 -16.74 5.51
CA MET A 1 -15.31 -15.50 6.03
C MET A 1 -16.58 -15.19 5.26
N LYS A 2 -17.48 -14.34 5.80
CA LYS A 2 -18.61 -13.80 5.03
C LYS A 2 -18.31 -12.31 4.81
N PHE A 3 -18.38 -11.87 3.57
CA PHE A 3 -18.20 -10.49 3.14
C PHE A 3 -19.51 -9.88 2.67
N ASP A 4 -19.55 -8.57 2.51
CA ASP A 4 -20.70 -7.84 1.98
C ASP A 4 -20.98 -8.22 0.51
N LYS A 5 -19.91 -8.35 -0.30
CA LYS A 5 -20.03 -8.79 -1.68
C LYS A 5 -19.97 -10.32 -1.78
N ASP A 6 -20.94 -10.94 -2.47
CA ASP A 6 -20.92 -12.39 -2.75
C ASP A 6 -19.76 -12.80 -3.67
N THR A 7 -19.20 -11.87 -4.43
CA THR A 7 -18.05 -12.05 -5.34
C THR A 7 -16.69 -11.87 -4.64
N ALA A 8 -16.69 -11.46 -3.38
CA ALA A 8 -15.47 -11.38 -2.58
C ALA A 8 -14.85 -12.77 -2.39
N GLU A 9 -13.51 -12.82 -2.37
CA GLU A 9 -12.78 -14.09 -2.36
C GLU A 9 -11.56 -14.03 -1.44
N VAL A 10 -11.28 -15.15 -0.77
CA VAL A 10 -10.01 -15.40 -0.09
C VAL A 10 -9.27 -16.48 -0.87
N PHE A 11 -8.12 -16.11 -1.44
CA PHE A 11 -7.22 -17.01 -2.15
C PHE A 11 -6.03 -17.35 -1.25
N VAL A 12 -5.77 -18.65 -1.03
CA VAL A 12 -4.67 -19.17 -0.21
C VAL A 12 -3.72 -19.95 -1.12
N PRO A 13 -2.54 -19.38 -1.48
CA PRO A 13 -1.64 -19.98 -2.47
C PRO A 13 -1.13 -21.37 -2.11
N ASP A 14 -0.80 -21.63 -0.85
CA ASP A 14 -0.27 -22.93 -0.36
C ASP A 14 -1.36 -23.92 0.07
N LYS A 15 -2.64 -23.58 -0.16
CA LYS A 15 -3.80 -24.44 0.03
C LYS A 15 -4.03 -24.95 1.47
N ILE A 16 -3.46 -24.33 2.49
CA ILE A 16 -3.90 -24.58 3.86
C ILE A 16 -5.30 -24.00 4.09
N SER A 17 -5.91 -24.27 5.22
CA SER A 17 -7.23 -23.71 5.52
C SER A 17 -7.19 -22.18 5.58
N GLU A 18 -8.28 -21.53 5.16
CA GLU A 18 -8.44 -20.06 5.25
C GLU A 18 -8.12 -19.57 6.66
N THR A 19 -8.66 -20.21 7.68
CA THR A 19 -8.44 -19.81 9.08
C THR A 19 -6.97 -19.81 9.45
N GLN A 20 -6.23 -20.86 9.13
CA GLN A 20 -4.79 -20.95 9.40
C GLN A 20 -3.99 -19.89 8.62
N ALA A 21 -4.36 -19.65 7.36
CA ALA A 21 -3.70 -18.63 6.53
C ALA A 21 -3.88 -17.22 7.10
N LEU A 22 -5.06 -16.90 7.61
CA LEU A 22 -5.36 -15.60 8.20
C LEU A 22 -4.69 -15.43 9.58
N GLU A 23 -4.76 -16.46 10.44
CA GLU A 23 -4.20 -16.40 11.80
C GLU A 23 -2.67 -16.27 11.83
N ARG A 24 -1.94 -16.83 10.85
CA ARG A 24 -0.47 -16.73 10.76
C ARG A 24 0.04 -15.41 10.21
N THR A 25 -0.85 -14.51 9.74
CA THR A 25 -0.46 -13.25 9.10
C THR A 25 0.27 -12.32 10.06
N THR A 26 1.50 -11.94 9.73
CA THR A 26 2.33 -10.98 10.49
C THR A 26 2.40 -9.62 9.80
N HIS A 27 2.38 -9.60 8.47
CA HIS A 27 2.42 -8.40 7.64
C HIS A 27 1.17 -8.37 6.76
N LEU A 28 0.40 -7.31 6.86
CA LEU A 28 -0.80 -7.08 6.07
C LEU A 28 -0.60 -5.88 5.16
N ALA A 29 -1.00 -5.98 3.90
CA ALA A 29 -1.16 -4.80 3.06
C ALA A 29 -2.60 -4.65 2.60
N VAL A 30 -3.11 -3.41 2.63
CA VAL A 30 -4.44 -3.06 2.15
C VAL A 30 -4.30 -2.00 1.08
N GLY A 31 -4.50 -2.42 -0.17
CA GLY A 31 -4.46 -1.57 -1.36
C GLY A 31 -5.84 -1.33 -1.96
N ALA A 32 -5.95 -0.26 -2.73
CA ALA A 32 -7.18 0.05 -3.46
C ALA A 32 -7.36 -0.88 -4.66
N HIS A 33 -6.29 -1.05 -5.47
CA HIS A 33 -6.34 -1.77 -6.75
C HIS A 33 -5.33 -2.93 -6.78
N GLN A 34 -5.53 -3.81 -7.74
CA GLN A 34 -4.56 -4.85 -8.08
C GLN A 34 -3.31 -4.15 -8.65
N ASP A 35 -2.13 -4.50 -8.20
CA ASP A 35 -0.80 -3.91 -8.37
C ASP A 35 -0.32 -2.98 -7.23
N ASP A 36 -1.20 -2.31 -6.52
CA ASP A 36 -0.83 -1.40 -5.43
C ASP A 36 0.06 -2.07 -4.38
N LEU A 37 -0.25 -3.34 -4.04
CA LEU A 37 0.46 -4.08 -2.99
C LEU A 37 1.94 -4.29 -3.35
N GLU A 38 2.21 -4.65 -4.58
CA GLU A 38 3.54 -4.90 -5.12
C GLU A 38 4.34 -3.62 -5.30
N ILE A 39 3.63 -2.49 -5.47
CA ILE A 39 4.25 -1.16 -5.54
C ILE A 39 4.59 -0.65 -4.14
N MET A 40 3.62 -0.63 -3.21
CA MET A 40 3.74 0.08 -1.93
C MET A 40 4.23 -0.78 -0.77
N ALA A 41 3.91 -2.07 -0.76
CA ALA A 41 4.15 -2.96 0.39
C ALA A 41 5.29 -3.95 0.14
N VAL A 42 6.16 -3.67 -0.80
CA VAL A 42 7.30 -4.54 -1.14
C VAL A 42 8.19 -4.85 0.06
N ASP A 43 8.34 -3.95 1.02
CA ASP A 43 9.06 -4.21 2.28
C ASP A 43 8.45 -5.39 3.04
N GLY A 44 7.14 -5.40 3.22
CA GLY A 44 6.42 -6.49 3.89
C GLY A 44 6.50 -7.81 3.11
N ILE A 45 6.41 -7.74 1.77
CA ILE A 45 6.56 -8.91 0.91
C ILE A 45 7.96 -9.51 1.09
N LEU A 46 9.03 -8.71 0.98
CA LEU A 46 10.42 -9.19 1.11
C LEU A 46 10.74 -9.70 2.51
N LYS A 47 10.20 -9.09 3.56
CA LYS A 47 10.37 -9.55 4.94
C LYS A 47 9.71 -10.90 5.22
N SER A 48 8.71 -11.27 4.42
CA SER A 48 7.97 -12.53 4.56
C SER A 48 8.40 -13.60 3.54
N PHE A 49 8.98 -13.20 2.41
CA PHE A 49 9.37 -14.10 1.33
C PHE A 49 10.38 -15.14 1.82
N GLN A 50 10.07 -16.43 1.60
CA GLN A 50 10.86 -17.58 2.04
C GLN A 50 11.14 -17.64 3.56
N LYS A 51 10.23 -17.05 4.37
CA LYS A 51 10.31 -17.14 5.82
C LYS A 51 9.31 -18.16 6.36
N LYS A 52 9.66 -18.79 7.50
CA LYS A 52 8.78 -19.77 8.17
C LYS A 52 7.92 -19.16 9.25
N ASP A 53 8.33 -18.01 9.76
CA ASP A 53 7.77 -17.30 10.92
C ASP A 53 7.12 -15.96 10.56
N LYS A 54 7.17 -15.56 9.30
CA LYS A 54 6.58 -14.31 8.80
C LYS A 54 5.75 -14.57 7.56
N TRP A 55 4.54 -14.02 7.57
CA TRP A 55 3.57 -14.24 6.50
C TRP A 55 2.95 -12.93 6.06
N PHE A 56 3.07 -12.65 4.77
CA PHE A 56 2.43 -11.50 4.13
C PHE A 56 1.03 -11.88 3.66
N CYS A 57 0.05 -11.04 3.96
CA CYS A 57 -1.29 -11.10 3.38
C CYS A 57 -1.61 -9.82 2.63
N GLY A 58 -2.25 -9.94 1.48
CA GLY A 58 -2.76 -8.82 0.69
C GLY A 58 -4.28 -8.72 0.76
N VAL A 59 -4.80 -7.48 0.81
CA VAL A 59 -6.20 -7.15 0.59
C VAL A 59 -6.28 -6.11 -0.51
N VAL A 60 -7.07 -6.37 -1.55
CA VAL A 60 -7.44 -5.40 -2.57
C VAL A 60 -8.92 -5.11 -2.43
N ILE A 61 -9.26 -3.81 -2.31
CA ILE A 61 -10.63 -3.40 -1.99
C ILE A 61 -11.47 -3.33 -3.26
N THR A 62 -10.92 -2.80 -4.38
CA THR A 62 -11.71 -2.61 -5.61
C THR A 62 -11.64 -3.78 -6.58
N ASP A 63 -12.62 -3.83 -7.45
CA ASP A 63 -12.77 -4.88 -8.48
C ASP A 63 -11.84 -4.70 -9.69
N GLY A 64 -11.24 -3.53 -9.86
CA GLY A 64 -10.32 -3.23 -10.98
C GLY A 64 -10.98 -2.93 -12.32
N SER A 65 -12.30 -2.81 -12.39
CA SER A 65 -13.04 -2.54 -13.62
C SER A 65 -12.66 -1.23 -14.33
N GLY A 66 -12.33 -0.20 -13.54
CA GLY A 66 -12.06 1.17 -14.03
C GLY A 66 -10.66 1.40 -14.62
N SER A 67 -9.90 0.35 -14.92
CA SER A 67 -8.53 0.46 -15.43
C SER A 67 -8.48 1.08 -16.84
N PRO A 68 -7.44 1.88 -17.16
CA PRO A 68 -7.13 2.26 -18.53
C PRO A 68 -6.96 1.04 -19.42
N ARG A 69 -7.31 1.18 -20.70
CA ARG A 69 -7.24 0.10 -21.69
C ARG A 69 -6.61 0.59 -22.96
N ASP A 70 -5.52 -0.06 -23.34
CA ASP A 70 -4.83 0.18 -24.60
C ASP A 70 -4.26 -1.14 -25.12
N ASP A 71 -3.68 -1.12 -26.34
CA ASP A 71 -3.04 -2.25 -26.99
C ASP A 71 -3.90 -3.53 -26.93
N LEU A 72 -3.38 -4.61 -26.35
CA LEU A 72 -4.05 -5.91 -26.24
C LEU A 72 -5.38 -5.84 -25.46
N TYR A 73 -5.52 -4.89 -24.55
CA TYR A 73 -6.69 -4.75 -23.68
C TYR A 73 -7.72 -3.72 -24.16
N LYS A 74 -7.47 -3.07 -25.32
CA LYS A 74 -8.29 -1.97 -25.85
C LYS A 74 -9.79 -2.29 -25.94
N ASN A 75 -10.12 -3.53 -26.26
CA ASN A 75 -11.50 -3.96 -26.47
C ASN A 75 -12.07 -4.77 -25.29
N TYR A 76 -11.39 -4.81 -24.14
CA TYR A 76 -11.88 -5.54 -22.97
C TYR A 76 -13.03 -4.79 -22.31
N THR A 77 -14.07 -5.54 -21.92
CA THR A 77 -15.15 -5.01 -21.08
C THR A 77 -14.69 -4.86 -19.62
N ASP A 78 -15.51 -4.21 -18.80
CA ASP A 78 -15.25 -4.09 -17.37
C ASP A 78 -15.14 -5.45 -16.70
N GLU A 79 -16.02 -6.40 -17.05
CA GLU A 79 -16.00 -7.78 -16.54
C GLU A 79 -14.72 -8.52 -16.94
N MET A 80 -14.29 -8.37 -18.20
CA MET A 80 -13.01 -8.97 -18.66
C MET A 80 -11.81 -8.39 -17.91
N MET A 81 -11.82 -7.08 -17.62
CA MET A 81 -10.76 -6.45 -16.84
C MET A 81 -10.75 -6.93 -15.39
N LYS A 82 -11.90 -7.06 -14.72
CA LYS A 82 -11.98 -7.66 -13.39
C LYS A 82 -11.36 -9.04 -13.35
N GLU A 83 -11.70 -9.89 -14.32
CA GLU A 83 -11.16 -11.26 -14.36
C GLU A 83 -9.64 -11.29 -14.57
N VAL A 84 -9.12 -10.52 -15.51
CA VAL A 84 -7.68 -10.53 -15.80
C VAL A 84 -6.89 -9.99 -14.62
N ARG A 85 -7.31 -8.87 -14.03
CA ARG A 85 -6.63 -8.27 -12.88
C ARG A 85 -6.66 -9.18 -11.65
N ARG A 86 -7.77 -9.88 -11.42
CA ARG A 86 -7.87 -10.89 -10.35
C ARG A 86 -6.89 -12.05 -10.59
N LYS A 87 -6.72 -12.51 -11.83
CA LYS A 87 -5.74 -13.55 -12.19
C LYS A 87 -4.30 -13.07 -11.99
N GLU A 88 -3.99 -11.85 -12.40
CA GLU A 88 -2.69 -11.23 -12.20
C GLU A 88 -2.35 -11.11 -10.70
N GLN A 89 -3.27 -10.62 -9.89
CA GLN A 89 -3.06 -10.51 -8.45
C GLN A 89 -2.90 -11.88 -7.75
N LYS A 90 -3.66 -12.89 -8.16
CA LYS A 90 -3.44 -14.28 -7.67
C LYS A 90 -2.07 -14.80 -8.06
N LYS A 91 -1.60 -14.51 -9.29
CA LYS A 91 -0.27 -14.89 -9.73
C LYS A 91 0.82 -14.17 -8.92
N ALA A 92 0.63 -12.88 -8.61
CA ALA A 92 1.54 -12.14 -7.73
C ALA A 92 1.60 -12.76 -6.34
N ALA A 93 0.46 -13.17 -5.78
CA ALA A 93 0.40 -13.86 -4.50
C ALA A 93 1.17 -15.21 -4.50
N VAL A 94 1.10 -15.97 -5.61
CA VAL A 94 1.87 -17.22 -5.75
C VAL A 94 3.36 -16.94 -5.88
N VAL A 95 3.77 -15.98 -6.72
CA VAL A 95 5.17 -15.64 -6.96
C VAL A 95 5.82 -15.01 -5.71
N GLY A 96 5.09 -14.18 -4.98
CA GLY A 96 5.54 -13.54 -3.75
C GLY A 96 5.40 -14.39 -2.49
N GLU A 97 4.90 -15.63 -2.61
CA GLU A 97 4.66 -16.57 -1.50
C GLU A 97 3.77 -15.95 -0.41
N TYR A 98 2.67 -15.29 -0.80
CA TYR A 98 1.73 -14.70 0.17
C TYR A 98 1.03 -15.78 0.98
N GLY A 99 0.79 -15.50 2.27
CA GLY A 99 -0.01 -16.37 3.12
C GLY A 99 -1.47 -16.42 2.72
N ALA A 100 -2.01 -15.28 2.29
CA ALA A 100 -3.35 -15.16 1.70
C ALA A 100 -3.46 -13.90 0.84
N MET A 101 -4.44 -13.89 -0.08
CA MET A 101 -4.83 -12.75 -0.88
C MET A 101 -6.35 -12.60 -0.85
N ILE A 102 -6.86 -11.45 -0.43
CA ILE A 102 -8.28 -11.17 -0.27
C ILE A 102 -8.72 -10.14 -1.30
N PHE A 103 -9.83 -10.42 -1.97
CA PHE A 103 -10.49 -9.54 -2.93
C PHE A 103 -11.86 -9.16 -2.35
N LEU A 104 -12.12 -7.86 -2.13
CA LEU A 104 -13.38 -7.37 -1.59
C LEU A 104 -14.39 -6.99 -2.67
N ASP A 105 -13.92 -6.71 -3.87
CA ASP A 105 -14.72 -6.56 -5.10
C ASP A 105 -15.72 -5.38 -5.09
N TYR A 106 -15.37 -4.28 -4.42
CA TYR A 106 -16.12 -3.03 -4.50
C TYR A 106 -15.75 -2.23 -5.75
N SER A 107 -16.67 -1.43 -6.26
CA SER A 107 -16.31 -0.38 -7.22
C SER A 107 -15.56 0.76 -6.53
N SER A 108 -14.74 1.51 -7.29
CA SER A 108 -14.07 2.71 -6.76
C SER A 108 -15.06 3.78 -6.25
N ALA A 109 -16.27 3.83 -6.81
CA ALA A 109 -17.32 4.74 -6.33
C ALA A 109 -17.80 4.34 -4.94
N GLU A 110 -18.05 3.04 -4.69
CA GLU A 110 -18.46 2.53 -3.39
C GLU A 110 -17.42 2.77 -2.30
N VAL A 111 -16.13 2.62 -2.61
CA VAL A 111 -15.05 2.88 -1.65
C VAL A 111 -14.96 4.35 -1.27
N LYS A 112 -15.17 5.26 -2.25
CA LYS A 112 -15.14 6.72 -2.04
C LYS A 112 -16.38 7.25 -1.33
N ASP A 113 -17.49 6.54 -1.37
CA ASP A 113 -18.71 6.93 -0.66
C ASP A 113 -18.54 6.70 0.84
N ALA A 114 -18.46 7.80 1.60
CA ALA A 114 -18.32 7.76 3.05
C ALA A 114 -19.54 7.14 3.77
N SER A 115 -20.70 7.13 3.15
CA SER A 115 -21.92 6.53 3.71
C SER A 115 -21.99 5.02 3.52
N ASN A 116 -21.24 4.47 2.56
CA ASN A 116 -21.14 3.03 2.36
C ASN A 116 -20.25 2.38 3.43
N ARG A 117 -20.86 1.61 4.32
CA ARG A 117 -20.17 0.94 5.43
C ARG A 117 -19.56 -0.42 5.04
N GLY A 118 -19.91 -0.97 3.88
CA GLY A 118 -19.44 -2.30 3.43
C GLY A 118 -17.91 -2.45 3.51
N PRO A 119 -17.10 -1.60 2.85
CA PRO A 119 -15.64 -1.71 2.90
C PRO A 119 -15.06 -1.65 4.33
N TYR A 120 -15.64 -0.81 5.20
CA TYR A 120 -15.24 -0.72 6.60
C TYR A 120 -15.54 -2.01 7.37
N GLU A 121 -16.77 -2.55 7.25
CA GLU A 121 -17.16 -3.76 7.99
C GLU A 121 -16.39 -5.00 7.53
N ASP A 122 -16.09 -5.10 6.24
CA ASP A 122 -15.26 -6.17 5.70
C ASP A 122 -13.82 -6.08 6.22
N LEU A 123 -13.18 -4.90 6.17
CA LEU A 123 -11.85 -4.68 6.74
C LEU A 123 -11.82 -4.97 8.25
N ARG A 124 -12.82 -4.52 8.98
CA ARG A 124 -12.95 -4.82 10.41
C ARG A 124 -13.08 -6.32 10.67
N SER A 125 -13.83 -7.04 9.84
CA SER A 125 -14.01 -8.49 9.94
C SER A 125 -12.71 -9.26 9.66
N ILE A 126 -11.93 -8.81 8.68
CA ILE A 126 -10.59 -9.32 8.38
C ILE A 126 -9.67 -9.12 9.59
N LEU A 127 -9.59 -7.89 10.10
CA LEU A 127 -8.72 -7.54 11.22
C LEU A 127 -9.07 -8.26 12.53
N LYS A 128 -10.33 -8.66 12.72
CA LYS A 128 -10.74 -9.51 13.84
C LYS A 128 -10.25 -10.96 13.73
N LYS A 129 -9.93 -11.44 12.53
CA LYS A 129 -9.40 -12.79 12.29
C LYS A 129 -7.88 -12.81 12.26
N MET A 130 -7.28 -11.75 11.76
CA MET A 130 -5.84 -11.57 11.69
C MET A 130 -5.31 -10.78 12.89
N HIS A 131 -4.02 -10.94 13.18
CA HIS A 131 -3.29 -10.14 14.17
C HIS A 131 -1.96 -9.67 13.58
N PRO A 132 -1.97 -8.88 12.50
CA PRO A 132 -0.74 -8.44 11.88
C PRO A 132 0.03 -7.51 12.84
N ASP A 133 1.35 -7.68 12.90
CA ASP A 133 2.23 -6.75 13.61
C ASP A 133 2.34 -5.42 12.86
N VAL A 134 2.41 -5.51 11.54
CA VAL A 134 2.63 -4.37 10.63
C VAL A 134 1.57 -4.34 9.53
N ILE A 135 1.03 -3.15 9.28
CA ILE A 135 0.11 -2.90 8.16
C ILE A 135 0.72 -1.85 7.22
N TYR A 136 0.61 -2.10 5.91
CA TYR A 136 0.95 -1.17 4.84
C TYR A 136 -0.33 -0.74 4.12
N THR A 137 -0.44 0.54 3.80
CA THR A 137 -1.55 1.10 3.02
C THR A 137 -1.09 2.33 2.25
N HIS A 138 -1.98 3.00 1.55
CA HIS A 138 -1.63 4.24 0.85
C HIS A 138 -1.37 5.39 1.83
N ASN A 139 -0.46 6.29 1.46
CA ASN A 139 -0.29 7.52 2.23
C ASN A 139 -1.53 8.44 2.07
N LEU A 140 -1.81 9.21 3.11
CA LEU A 140 -3.00 10.09 3.14
C LEU A 140 -2.85 11.36 2.28
N ALA A 141 -1.65 11.64 1.78
CA ALA A 141 -1.37 12.71 0.84
C ALA A 141 -1.35 12.24 -0.61
N ASP A 142 -1.76 10.99 -0.90
CA ASP A 142 -1.81 10.48 -2.28
C ASP A 142 -2.79 11.32 -3.12
N LYS A 143 -2.51 11.44 -4.42
CA LYS A 143 -3.35 12.20 -5.35
C LYS A 143 -4.50 11.38 -5.96
N HIS A 144 -4.61 10.09 -5.65
CA HIS A 144 -5.67 9.21 -6.12
C HIS A 144 -6.74 9.04 -5.03
N ASP A 145 -7.94 9.55 -5.27
CA ASP A 145 -9.01 9.58 -4.27
C ASP A 145 -9.35 8.21 -3.68
N THR A 146 -9.36 7.16 -4.52
CA THR A 146 -9.65 5.79 -4.05
C THR A 146 -8.57 5.28 -3.09
N HIS A 147 -7.30 5.66 -3.29
CA HIS A 147 -6.20 5.32 -2.37
C HIS A 147 -6.42 5.94 -1.00
N VAL A 148 -6.70 7.24 -0.97
CA VAL A 148 -6.98 7.96 0.28
C VAL A 148 -8.21 7.39 0.97
N ALA A 149 -9.29 7.14 0.23
CA ALA A 149 -10.52 6.55 0.77
C ALA A 149 -10.26 5.16 1.37
N SER A 150 -9.50 4.30 0.69
CA SER A 150 -9.11 2.97 1.20
C SER A 150 -8.37 3.05 2.53
N SER A 151 -7.41 3.96 2.64
CA SER A 151 -6.66 4.18 3.88
C SER A 151 -7.53 4.71 5.01
N LEU A 152 -8.46 5.62 4.72
CA LEU A 152 -9.42 6.13 5.71
C LEU A 152 -10.34 5.02 6.24
N ARG A 153 -10.87 4.14 5.37
CA ARG A 153 -11.68 2.97 5.79
C ARG A 153 -10.88 2.02 6.67
N LEU A 154 -9.61 1.78 6.31
CA LEU A 154 -8.71 0.93 7.09
C LEU A 154 -8.41 1.52 8.48
N ILE A 155 -8.05 2.80 8.55
CA ILE A 155 -7.76 3.47 9.83
C ILE A 155 -8.99 3.42 10.74
N GLU A 156 -10.18 3.68 10.19
CA GLU A 156 -11.44 3.59 10.93
C GLU A 156 -11.68 2.16 11.45
N ALA A 157 -11.45 1.16 10.61
CA ALA A 157 -11.58 -0.25 11.00
C ALA A 157 -10.61 -0.63 12.13
N ILE A 158 -9.35 -0.20 12.06
CA ILE A 158 -8.36 -0.44 13.11
C ILE A 158 -8.77 0.28 14.40
N ARG A 159 -9.20 1.54 14.33
CA ARG A 159 -9.65 2.32 15.49
C ARG A 159 -10.82 1.65 16.22
N SER A 160 -11.68 0.91 15.53
CA SER A 160 -12.80 0.18 16.13
C SER A 160 -12.40 -1.08 16.90
N LEU A 161 -11.14 -1.50 16.81
CA LEU A 161 -10.63 -2.68 17.53
C LEU A 161 -10.21 -2.29 18.97
N PRO A 162 -10.28 -3.24 19.93
CA PRO A 162 -9.64 -3.08 21.22
C PRO A 162 -8.13 -2.83 21.09
N ASP A 163 -7.53 -2.07 22.02
CA ASP A 163 -6.12 -1.69 21.96
C ASP A 163 -5.15 -2.85 21.77
N ASN A 164 -5.40 -3.95 22.49
CA ASN A 164 -4.57 -5.16 22.42
C ASN A 164 -4.73 -5.96 21.12
N ARG A 165 -5.62 -5.52 20.23
CA ARG A 165 -5.88 -6.14 18.91
C ARG A 165 -5.40 -5.25 17.74
N ARG A 166 -4.94 -4.03 18.04
CA ARG A 166 -4.44 -3.13 17.01
C ARG A 166 -3.00 -3.50 16.63
N PRO A 167 -2.60 -3.30 15.36
CA PRO A 167 -1.23 -3.54 14.91
C PRO A 167 -0.23 -2.67 15.70
N GLN A 168 1.01 -3.13 15.75
CA GLN A 168 2.09 -2.35 16.35
C GLN A 168 2.43 -1.13 15.49
N LYS A 169 2.39 -1.30 14.16
CA LYS A 169 2.72 -0.27 13.17
C LYS A 169 1.73 -0.26 12.00
N ILE A 170 1.45 0.94 11.51
CA ILE A 170 0.78 1.15 10.21
C ILE A 170 1.55 2.21 9.43
N TYR A 171 1.82 1.92 8.16
CA TYR A 171 2.58 2.78 7.27
C TYR A 171 1.75 3.18 6.05
N GLY A 172 1.73 4.50 5.76
CA GLY A 172 1.18 5.06 4.53
C GLY A 172 2.27 5.20 3.48
N CYS A 173 2.25 4.34 2.46
CA CYS A 173 3.33 4.18 1.50
C CYS A 173 3.09 4.93 0.19
N GLU A 174 4.15 5.05 -0.61
CA GLU A 174 4.14 5.68 -1.94
C GLU A 174 3.44 4.81 -2.98
N VAL A 175 2.52 5.42 -3.75
CA VAL A 175 2.02 4.87 -5.01
C VAL A 175 1.98 5.99 -6.06
N TRP A 176 0.87 6.74 -6.19
CA TRP A 176 0.77 7.83 -7.17
C TRP A 176 1.56 9.08 -6.76
N ARG A 177 1.46 9.47 -5.48
CA ARG A 177 2.33 10.51 -4.92
C ARG A 177 3.49 9.85 -4.20
N ASP A 178 4.72 10.27 -4.54
CA ASP A 178 5.91 9.97 -3.75
C ASP A 178 5.88 10.71 -2.40
N LEU A 179 6.81 10.37 -1.54
CA LEU A 179 6.97 10.99 -0.23
C LEU A 179 8.34 11.69 -0.07
N ASP A 180 9.01 11.99 -1.17
CA ASP A 180 10.28 12.71 -1.14
C ASP A 180 10.14 14.13 -0.58
N TRP A 181 8.92 14.70 -0.69
CA TRP A 181 8.60 16.02 -0.12
C TRP A 181 8.57 16.05 1.42
N LEU A 182 8.47 14.92 2.11
CA LEU A 182 8.61 14.88 3.56
C LEU A 182 10.01 15.33 3.97
N THR A 183 10.14 15.97 5.14
CA THR A 183 11.47 16.17 5.73
C THR A 183 12.12 14.81 6.03
N ASP A 184 13.44 14.75 6.08
CA ASP A 184 14.14 13.47 6.24
C ASP A 184 13.80 12.78 7.57
N GLU A 185 13.51 13.56 8.62
CA GLU A 185 13.10 13.09 9.93
C GLU A 185 11.68 12.48 9.93
N ASP A 186 10.84 12.91 9.00
CA ASP A 186 9.45 12.45 8.88
C ASP A 186 9.31 11.23 7.96
N LYS A 187 10.35 10.92 7.18
CA LYS A 187 10.35 9.74 6.30
C LYS A 187 10.61 8.46 7.09
N THR A 188 9.77 7.45 6.88
CA THR A 188 10.17 6.08 7.16
C THR A 188 10.73 5.47 5.89
N ALA A 189 12.04 5.27 5.83
CA ALA A 189 12.73 4.71 4.67
C ALA A 189 12.95 3.20 4.89
N PHE A 190 12.45 2.38 3.96
CA PHE A 190 12.69 0.94 3.95
C PHE A 190 13.75 0.61 2.92
N ASP A 191 14.84 -0.01 3.35
CA ASP A 191 15.82 -0.64 2.46
C ASP A 191 15.20 -1.91 1.87
N ILE A 192 14.97 -1.90 0.57
CA ILE A 192 14.42 -3.00 -0.20
C ILE A 192 15.41 -3.52 -1.24
N SER A 193 16.71 -3.41 -0.99
CA SER A 193 17.77 -3.85 -1.91
C SER A 193 17.74 -5.37 -2.17
N GLY A 194 17.11 -6.13 -1.26
CA GLY A 194 17.00 -7.59 -1.38
C GLY A 194 16.12 -8.05 -2.54
N HIS A 195 16.41 -9.22 -3.10
CA HIS A 195 15.60 -9.91 -4.12
C HIS A 195 15.18 -9.01 -5.32
N PRO A 196 16.12 -8.34 -6.02
CA PRO A 196 15.78 -7.40 -7.09
C PRO A 196 14.99 -8.05 -8.24
N ASN A 197 15.28 -9.32 -8.56
CA ASN A 197 14.55 -10.06 -9.58
C ASN A 197 13.09 -10.33 -9.18
N LEU A 198 12.85 -10.64 -7.90
CA LEU A 198 11.48 -10.83 -7.39
C LEU A 198 10.67 -9.52 -7.51
N GLN A 199 11.26 -8.39 -7.15
CA GLN A 199 10.62 -7.09 -7.24
C GLN A 199 10.18 -6.75 -8.67
N VAL A 200 11.08 -6.94 -9.65
CA VAL A 200 10.77 -6.73 -11.07
C VAL A 200 9.69 -7.71 -11.54
N SER A 201 9.80 -8.98 -11.14
CA SER A 201 8.82 -10.00 -11.51
C SER A 201 7.43 -9.70 -10.98
N LEU A 202 7.31 -9.28 -9.72
CA LEU A 202 6.03 -8.96 -9.09
C LEU A 202 5.32 -7.82 -9.81
N VAL A 203 6.01 -6.71 -10.09
CA VAL A 203 5.42 -5.58 -10.83
C VAL A 203 5.09 -5.98 -12.26
N GLY A 204 5.96 -6.77 -12.92
CA GLY A 204 5.79 -7.23 -14.30
C GLY A 204 4.62 -8.21 -14.52
N ILE A 205 4.01 -8.73 -13.45
CA ILE A 205 2.83 -9.62 -13.54
C ILE A 205 1.60 -8.86 -14.07
N PHE A 206 1.50 -7.57 -13.80
CA PHE A 206 0.33 -6.75 -14.13
C PHE A 206 0.36 -6.24 -15.56
N ASP A 207 0.40 -7.18 -16.51
CA ASP A 207 0.48 -6.89 -17.93
C ASP A 207 -0.71 -6.07 -18.42
N SER A 208 -1.91 -6.32 -17.86
CA SER A 208 -3.10 -5.54 -18.20
C SER A 208 -2.95 -4.04 -17.91
N GLN A 209 -2.09 -3.67 -16.96
CA GLN A 209 -1.78 -2.28 -16.66
C GLN A 209 -0.61 -1.77 -17.51
N ILE A 210 0.44 -2.56 -17.69
CA ILE A 210 1.64 -2.19 -18.46
C ILE A 210 1.29 -2.01 -19.93
N CYS A 211 0.70 -3.03 -20.56
CA CYS A 211 0.18 -2.95 -21.94
C CYS A 211 -1.06 -2.05 -22.02
N GLY A 212 -1.86 -1.95 -20.96
CA GLY A 212 -3.02 -1.07 -20.87
C GLY A 212 -2.70 0.42 -20.82
N GLY A 213 -1.42 0.80 -20.92
CA GLY A 213 -0.96 2.18 -21.09
C GLY A 213 -0.31 2.82 -19.85
N LYS A 214 0.02 2.05 -18.84
CA LYS A 214 0.68 2.52 -17.60
C LYS A 214 1.99 1.76 -17.34
N ARG A 215 3.12 2.34 -17.69
CA ARG A 215 4.45 1.75 -17.51
C ARG A 215 4.86 1.72 -16.02
N TYR A 216 4.05 1.05 -15.18
CA TYR A 216 4.34 0.86 -13.75
C TYR A 216 5.63 0.08 -13.51
N ASP A 217 5.99 -0.81 -14.41
CA ASP A 217 7.24 -1.57 -14.42
C ASP A 217 8.47 -0.63 -14.36
N LEU A 218 8.50 0.38 -15.24
CA LEU A 218 9.59 1.35 -15.29
C LEU A 218 9.49 2.37 -14.15
N ALA A 219 8.27 2.88 -13.90
CA ALA A 219 8.06 3.94 -12.91
C ALA A 219 8.40 3.48 -11.49
N THR A 220 7.95 2.28 -11.10
CA THR A 220 8.17 1.73 -9.75
C THR A 220 9.64 1.45 -9.50
N ILE A 221 10.31 0.77 -10.42
CA ILE A 221 11.74 0.46 -10.27
C ILE A 221 12.60 1.72 -10.34
N GLY A 222 12.24 2.68 -11.20
CA GLY A 222 12.91 3.98 -11.29
C GLY A 222 12.82 4.77 -9.98
N ARG A 223 11.62 4.86 -9.37
CA ARG A 223 11.42 5.53 -8.08
C ARG A 223 12.24 4.88 -6.97
N ARG A 224 12.20 3.55 -6.84
CA ARG A 224 12.95 2.83 -5.80
C ARG A 224 14.44 3.10 -5.85
N ARG A 225 15.00 3.17 -7.06
CA ARG A 225 16.42 3.50 -7.28
C ARG A 225 16.71 4.98 -6.99
N ALA A 226 15.86 5.87 -7.46
CA ALA A 226 15.98 7.30 -7.19
C ALA A 226 15.92 7.57 -5.68
N ASN A 227 14.96 6.98 -4.97
CA ASN A 227 14.86 7.10 -3.51
C ASN A 227 16.15 6.68 -2.81
N ALA A 228 16.78 5.57 -3.23
CA ALA A 228 18.03 5.10 -2.62
C ALA A 228 19.19 6.08 -2.82
N THR A 229 19.34 6.65 -4.02
CA THR A 229 20.43 7.58 -4.34
C THR A 229 20.20 8.98 -3.77
N TYR A 230 18.96 9.47 -3.80
CA TYR A 230 18.65 10.83 -3.33
C TYR A 230 18.28 10.91 -1.84
N PHE A 231 18.32 9.79 -1.12
CA PHE A 231 18.00 9.74 0.31
C PHE A 231 18.92 10.62 1.16
N ALA A 232 20.21 10.64 0.86
CA ALA A 232 21.18 11.43 1.61
C ALA A 232 22.14 12.19 0.69
N SER A 233 22.03 13.52 0.67
CA SER A 233 22.77 14.39 -0.25
C SER A 233 24.28 14.49 0.01
N HIS A 234 24.77 14.05 1.17
CA HIS A 234 26.16 14.24 1.60
C HIS A 234 26.85 12.96 2.08
N SER A 235 26.25 11.80 1.84
CA SER A 235 26.82 10.49 2.16
C SER A 235 26.73 9.55 0.95
N THR A 236 27.52 8.47 0.98
CA THR A 236 27.40 7.41 -0.03
C THR A 236 26.11 6.62 0.14
N ASP A 237 25.60 6.09 -0.96
CA ASP A 237 24.39 5.26 -0.96
C ASP A 237 24.56 4.06 -0.02
N ILE A 238 23.57 3.82 0.84
CA ILE A 238 23.54 2.69 1.77
C ILE A 238 22.66 1.54 1.27
N ALA A 239 21.89 1.78 0.23
CA ALA A 239 20.97 0.83 -0.39
C ALA A 239 20.95 1.02 -1.91
N THR A 240 20.48 0.01 -2.64
CA THR A 240 20.30 0.08 -4.10
C THR A 240 18.85 0.31 -4.52
N ALA A 241 17.93 0.18 -3.58
CA ALA A 241 16.51 0.45 -3.76
C ALA A 241 15.87 0.79 -2.41
N MET A 242 15.05 1.83 -2.37
CA MET A 242 14.29 2.26 -1.19
C MET A 242 12.84 2.59 -1.54
N ILE A 243 11.96 2.46 -0.57
CA ILE A 243 10.61 2.99 -0.61
C ILE A 243 10.38 3.84 0.64
N PHE A 244 9.67 4.97 0.48
CA PHE A 244 9.33 5.85 1.59
C PHE A 244 7.90 5.62 2.07
N ALA A 245 7.70 5.85 3.36
CA ALA A 245 6.39 5.79 3.99
C ALA A 245 6.23 6.89 5.07
N MET A 246 4.98 7.23 5.36
CA MET A 246 4.60 7.97 6.57
C MET A 246 4.29 6.99 7.69
N ASP A 247 4.77 7.23 8.90
CA ASP A 247 4.33 6.47 10.08
C ASP A 247 2.93 6.98 10.50
N LEU A 248 1.88 6.23 10.14
CA LEU A 248 0.50 6.52 10.51
C LEU A 248 0.12 5.93 11.89
N THR A 249 1.06 5.30 12.59
CA THR A 249 0.82 4.65 13.89
C THR A 249 0.19 5.57 14.94
N PRO A 250 0.53 6.88 15.03
CA PRO A 250 -0.14 7.78 15.95
C PRO A 250 -1.67 7.83 15.77
N LEU A 251 -2.16 7.72 14.51
CA LEU A 251 -3.58 7.74 14.20
C LEU A 251 -4.37 6.54 14.77
N ILE A 252 -3.70 5.43 15.02
CA ILE A 252 -4.34 4.22 15.56
C ILE A 252 -4.04 4.01 17.06
N LYS A 253 -3.14 4.78 17.63
CA LYS A 253 -2.84 4.77 19.06
C LYS A 253 -3.61 5.86 19.81
N ASN A 254 -3.80 7.02 19.20
CA ASN A 254 -4.61 8.11 19.75
C ASN A 254 -5.90 8.26 18.95
N MET A 255 -7.02 7.85 19.53
CA MET A 255 -8.35 7.87 18.88
C MET A 255 -8.89 9.29 18.65
N GLU A 256 -8.46 10.25 19.48
CA GLU A 256 -8.87 11.66 19.39
C GLU A 256 -8.06 12.45 18.35
N MET A 257 -7.00 11.81 17.77
CA MET A 257 -6.17 12.49 16.78
C MET A 257 -6.95 12.69 15.49
N ASP A 258 -7.11 13.95 15.10
CA ASP A 258 -7.74 14.33 13.84
C ASP A 258 -6.82 14.01 12.66
N ILE A 259 -7.35 13.31 11.67
CA ILE A 259 -6.56 12.81 10.52
C ILE A 259 -6.13 13.96 9.61
N ASP A 260 -7.01 14.94 9.37
CA ASP A 260 -6.70 16.09 8.53
C ASP A 260 -5.56 16.92 9.15
N ARG A 261 -5.71 17.27 10.45
CA ARG A 261 -4.66 17.96 11.19
C ARG A 261 -3.32 17.20 11.18
N PHE A 262 -3.36 15.89 11.34
CA PHE A 262 -2.17 15.05 11.30
C PHE A 262 -1.39 15.21 9.98
N ILE A 263 -2.08 15.19 8.85
CA ILE A 263 -1.44 15.39 7.53
C ILE A 263 -0.97 16.82 7.34
N GLN A 264 -1.75 17.80 7.78
CA GLN A 264 -1.37 19.22 7.70
C GLN A 264 -0.07 19.51 8.46
N GLU A 265 0.16 18.88 9.60
CA GLU A 265 1.42 19.02 10.36
C GLU A 265 2.65 18.61 9.56
N TYR A 266 2.59 17.54 8.74
CA TYR A 266 3.68 17.16 7.83
C TYR A 266 3.90 18.21 6.74
N ILE A 267 2.82 18.72 6.15
CA ILE A 267 2.90 19.75 5.11
C ILE A 267 3.50 21.04 5.67
N ASP A 268 3.10 21.44 6.87
CA ASP A 268 3.63 22.65 7.53
C ASP A 268 5.11 22.52 7.89
N ARG A 269 5.58 21.33 8.33
CA ARG A 269 7.01 21.10 8.54
C ARG A 269 7.82 21.23 7.26
N PHE A 270 7.35 20.65 6.15
CA PHE A 270 7.98 20.82 4.84
C PHE A 270 8.02 22.29 4.40
N LYS A 271 6.90 22.99 4.51
CA LYS A 271 6.80 24.42 4.21
C LYS A 271 7.79 25.25 5.05
N GLN A 272 7.91 24.92 6.34
CA GLN A 272 8.82 25.61 7.25
C GLN A 272 10.29 25.33 6.88
N ASP A 273 10.66 24.06 6.58
CA ASP A 273 12.03 23.73 6.13
C ASP A 273 12.43 24.54 4.89
N VAL A 274 11.55 24.60 3.89
CA VAL A 274 11.78 25.39 2.68
C VAL A 274 11.96 26.89 3.00
N ALA A 275 11.09 27.45 3.83
CA ALA A 275 11.15 28.87 4.20
C ALA A 275 12.44 29.21 4.97
N ASP A 276 12.84 28.38 5.92
CA ASP A 276 14.05 28.58 6.72
C ASP A 276 15.32 28.45 5.87
N ARG A 277 15.35 27.50 4.94
CA ARG A 277 16.45 27.31 3.99
C ARG A 277 16.62 28.53 3.09
N ILE A 278 15.53 29.04 2.51
CA ILE A 278 15.55 30.26 1.68
C ILE A 278 16.04 31.47 2.49
N LYS A 279 15.52 31.67 3.70
CA LYS A 279 15.91 32.77 4.58
C LYS A 279 17.38 32.70 4.95
N ARG A 280 17.88 31.53 5.31
CA ARG A 280 19.29 31.32 5.69
C ARG A 280 20.27 31.60 4.54
N LEU A 281 19.92 31.14 3.33
CA LEU A 281 20.80 31.24 2.15
C LEU A 281 20.63 32.55 1.38
N GLY A 282 19.43 33.13 1.40
CA GLY A 282 19.14 34.40 0.69
C GLY A 282 19.52 35.66 1.46
N SER A 283 19.80 35.58 2.77
CA SER A 283 20.24 36.75 3.56
C SER A 283 21.74 36.95 3.38
N ALA A 284 22.14 38.01 2.70
CA ALA A 284 23.53 38.46 2.77
C ALA A 284 23.86 38.69 4.26
N LYS A 285 24.94 38.11 4.75
CA LYS A 285 25.49 38.49 6.05
C LYS A 285 25.85 39.96 5.95
N LYS A 286 25.07 40.82 6.61
CA LYS A 286 25.44 42.22 6.85
C LYS A 286 26.59 42.29 7.84
#